data_72ae10c8acd738af3558a0139825848a
#
_entry.id   72ae10c8acd738af3558a0139825848a
#
_cell.length_a   1.000
_cell.length_b   1.000
_cell.length_c   1.000
_cell.angle_alpha   90.00
_cell.angle_beta   90.00
_cell.angle_gamma   90.00
#
_symmetry.space_group_name_H-M   'P 1'
#
loop_
_entity.id
_entity.type
_entity.pdbx_description
1 polymer ?
#
loop_
_entity_poly.entity_id
_entity_poly.type
_entity_poly.pdbx_seq_one_letter_code
_entity_poly.pdbx_strand_id
1 'polypeptide(L)'
;MRILIDADGCPVVDIALKTAREKNIEAHIFCDTCHVFEKDGAETHVVPKGADSADFAIANFVKCRDIVITQDYGLASMVLSRDAICINQDGCEYTEENIDGLLFARHTAKKVRNAGGRIKGPPKRTKEQDVRFSEKLVEITERFCK
;
A
#
# COMPACT_ATOMS: atom_id res chain seq x y z
N MET A 1 4.74 -13.53 -8.62
CA MET A 1 4.72 -12.13 -8.10
C MET A 1 3.49 -11.43 -8.62
N ARG A 2 2.75 -10.79 -7.74
CA ARG A 2 1.56 -10.00 -8.08
C ARG A 2 1.68 -8.67 -7.37
N ILE A 3 0.99 -7.64 -7.90
CA ILE A 3 0.91 -6.34 -7.24
C ILE A 3 -0.51 -6.20 -6.68
N LEU A 4 -0.62 -6.03 -5.38
CA LEU A 4 -1.88 -5.85 -4.65
C LEU A 4 -1.95 -4.41 -4.15
N ILE A 5 -3.03 -3.71 -4.47
CA ILE A 5 -3.19 -2.29 -4.16
C ILE A 5 -4.35 -2.09 -3.19
N ASP A 6 -4.04 -1.54 -2.01
CA ASP A 6 -5.04 -1.03 -1.07
C ASP A 6 -5.46 0.35 -1.59
N ALA A 7 -6.56 0.38 -2.34
CA ALA A 7 -6.87 1.53 -3.19
C ALA A 7 -7.50 2.72 -2.48
N ASP A 8 -8.07 2.52 -1.30
CA ASP A 8 -8.73 3.61 -0.56
C ASP A 8 -7.70 4.68 -0.16
N GLY A 9 -7.89 5.89 -0.68
CA GLY A 9 -6.97 6.99 -0.43
C GLY A 9 -5.60 6.85 -1.09
N CYS A 10 -5.42 5.87 -1.97
CA CYS A 10 -4.13 5.64 -2.62
C CYS A 10 -3.94 6.56 -3.84
N PRO A 11 -2.93 7.45 -3.84
CA PRO A 11 -2.71 8.37 -4.96
C PRO A 11 -1.91 7.76 -6.12
N VAL A 12 -1.45 6.52 -6.00
CA VAL A 12 -0.52 5.91 -6.97
C VAL A 12 -1.10 4.69 -7.69
N VAL A 13 -2.42 4.52 -7.67
CA VAL A 13 -3.07 3.37 -8.34
C VAL A 13 -2.68 3.29 -9.82
N ASP A 14 -2.82 4.40 -10.55
CA ASP A 14 -2.53 4.42 -11.99
C ASP A 14 -1.05 4.18 -12.29
N ILE A 15 -0.16 4.71 -11.47
CA ILE A 15 1.29 4.49 -11.62
C ILE A 15 1.62 3.01 -11.39
N ALA A 16 1.05 2.41 -10.37
CA ALA A 16 1.27 1.00 -10.07
C ALA A 16 0.76 0.10 -11.21
N LEU A 17 -0.41 0.41 -11.75
CA LEU A 17 -0.98 -0.35 -12.87
C LEU A 17 -0.15 -0.20 -14.15
N LYS A 18 0.39 0.99 -14.40
CA LYS A 18 1.29 1.21 -15.53
C LYS A 18 2.52 0.31 -15.41
N THR A 19 3.15 0.28 -14.25
CA THR A 19 4.31 -0.57 -14.00
C THR A 19 3.96 -2.04 -14.16
N ALA A 20 2.82 -2.46 -13.64
CA ALA A 20 2.35 -3.85 -13.79
C ALA A 20 2.20 -4.25 -15.25
N ARG A 21 1.62 -3.38 -16.08
CA ARG A 21 1.48 -3.63 -17.51
C ARG A 21 2.84 -3.70 -18.22
N GLU A 22 3.73 -2.77 -17.92
CA GLU A 22 5.07 -2.72 -18.53
C GLU A 22 5.91 -3.93 -18.18
N LYS A 23 5.74 -4.46 -16.97
CA LYS A 23 6.49 -5.62 -16.48
C LYS A 23 5.74 -6.94 -16.66
N ASN A 24 4.54 -6.89 -17.22
CA ASN A 24 3.67 -8.06 -17.41
C ASN A 24 3.39 -8.79 -16.08
N ILE A 25 3.05 -8.03 -15.06
CA ILE A 25 2.75 -8.52 -13.71
C ILE A 25 1.25 -8.40 -13.46
N GLU A 26 0.66 -9.44 -12.89
CA GLU A 26 -0.75 -9.46 -12.49
C GLU A 26 -0.99 -8.43 -11.38
N ALA A 27 -2.05 -7.62 -11.52
CA ALA A 27 -2.40 -6.58 -10.57
C ALA A 27 -3.81 -6.78 -10.02
N HIS A 28 -3.98 -6.51 -8.72
CA HIS A 28 -5.26 -6.61 -8.02
C HIS A 28 -5.50 -5.34 -7.23
N ILE A 29 -6.73 -4.80 -7.34
CA ILE A 29 -7.16 -3.61 -6.61
C ILE A 29 -8.17 -4.04 -5.55
N PHE A 30 -7.96 -3.60 -4.31
CA PHE A 30 -8.90 -3.82 -3.20
C PHE A 30 -9.51 -2.50 -2.79
N CYS A 31 -10.83 -2.40 -2.85
CA CYS A 31 -11.56 -1.18 -2.52
C CYS A 31 -12.86 -1.51 -1.80
N ASP A 32 -13.44 -0.54 -1.10
CA ASP A 32 -14.74 -0.73 -0.46
C ASP A 32 -15.88 -0.42 -1.43
N THR A 33 -17.13 -0.67 -0.99
CA THR A 33 -18.33 -0.46 -1.82
C THR A 33 -18.62 1.01 -2.11
N CYS A 34 -17.99 1.94 -1.37
CA CYS A 34 -18.17 3.38 -1.56
C CYS A 34 -17.18 3.97 -2.56
N HIS A 35 -16.09 3.28 -2.84
CA HIS A 35 -14.99 3.78 -3.66
C HIS A 35 -14.56 2.72 -4.67
N VAL A 36 -15.48 2.28 -5.53
CA VAL A 36 -15.20 1.22 -6.49
C VAL A 36 -14.33 1.75 -7.63
N PHE A 37 -13.21 1.08 -7.85
CA PHE A 37 -12.28 1.35 -8.94
C PHE A 37 -12.40 0.27 -10.00
N GLU A 38 -12.72 0.64 -11.22
CA GLU A 38 -12.65 -0.27 -12.36
C GLU A 38 -11.54 0.20 -13.29
N LYS A 39 -10.47 -0.57 -13.38
CA LYS A 39 -9.31 -0.24 -14.18
C LYS A 39 -8.94 -1.39 -15.10
N ASP A 40 -8.66 -1.07 -16.36
CA ASP A 40 -8.20 -2.06 -17.33
C ASP A 40 -6.87 -2.66 -16.90
N GLY A 41 -6.75 -3.98 -17.07
CA GLY A 41 -5.53 -4.70 -16.75
C GLY A 41 -5.37 -5.08 -15.28
N ALA A 42 -6.39 -4.84 -14.45
CA ALA A 42 -6.37 -5.22 -13.05
C ALA A 42 -7.70 -5.87 -12.66
N GLU A 43 -7.63 -6.83 -11.75
CA GLU A 43 -8.81 -7.43 -11.15
C GLU A 43 -9.20 -6.61 -9.92
N THR A 44 -10.45 -6.16 -9.87
CA THR A 44 -10.97 -5.37 -8.74
C THR A 44 -11.70 -6.26 -7.75
N HIS A 45 -11.29 -6.20 -6.50
CA HIS A 45 -11.93 -6.90 -5.38
C HIS A 45 -12.67 -5.86 -4.54
N VAL A 46 -14.01 -5.92 -4.57
CA VAL A 46 -14.84 -5.02 -3.77
C VAL A 46 -15.15 -5.69 -2.45
N VAL A 47 -14.80 -5.04 -1.35
CA VAL A 47 -15.04 -5.56 0.00
C VAL A 47 -16.13 -4.74 0.69
N PRO A 48 -16.85 -5.33 1.67
CA PRO A 48 -17.86 -4.58 2.42
C PRO A 48 -17.26 -3.35 3.11
N LYS A 49 -18.02 -2.27 3.16
CA LYS A 49 -17.63 -1.10 3.91
C LYS A 49 -17.55 -1.46 5.40
N GLY A 50 -16.41 -1.19 6.00
CA GLY A 50 -16.21 -1.47 7.41
C GLY A 50 -14.74 -1.30 7.77
N ALA A 51 -14.47 -1.16 9.06
CA ALA A 51 -13.11 -1.05 9.53
C ALA A 51 -12.34 -2.33 9.17
N ASP A 52 -11.18 -2.16 8.55
CA ASP A 52 -10.22 -3.21 8.26
C ASP A 52 -10.68 -4.30 7.28
N SER A 53 -11.82 -4.14 6.58
CA SER A 53 -12.30 -5.15 5.62
C SER A 53 -11.30 -5.35 4.48
N ALA A 54 -10.76 -4.26 3.91
CA ALA A 54 -9.75 -4.35 2.85
C ALA A 54 -8.45 -4.95 3.38
N ASP A 55 -8.05 -4.60 4.60
CA ASP A 55 -6.84 -5.12 5.24
C ASP A 55 -6.89 -6.64 5.38
N PHE A 56 -8.00 -7.17 5.89
CA PHE A 56 -8.16 -8.61 6.03
C PHE A 56 -8.22 -9.33 4.69
N ALA A 57 -8.89 -8.73 3.70
CA ALA A 57 -8.95 -9.30 2.35
C ALA A 57 -7.56 -9.41 1.74
N ILE A 58 -6.75 -8.37 1.84
CA ILE A 58 -5.37 -8.37 1.33
C ILE A 58 -4.51 -9.36 2.10
N ALA A 59 -4.58 -9.35 3.43
CA ALA A 59 -3.79 -10.24 4.28
C ALA A 59 -4.07 -11.72 3.98
N ASN A 60 -5.32 -12.05 3.66
CA ASN A 60 -5.70 -13.42 3.31
C ASN A 60 -5.36 -13.78 1.86
N PHE A 61 -5.23 -12.80 0.98
CA PHE A 61 -4.96 -13.01 -0.45
C PHE A 61 -3.47 -13.06 -0.77
N VAL A 62 -2.66 -12.32 -0.02
CA VAL A 62 -1.23 -12.14 -0.28
C VAL A 62 -0.46 -13.45 -0.15
N LYS A 63 0.51 -13.64 -1.02
CA LYS A 63 1.43 -14.79 -1.02
C LYS A 63 2.87 -14.29 -0.95
N CYS A 64 3.77 -15.19 -0.63
CA CYS A 64 5.20 -14.92 -0.63
C CYS A 64 5.63 -14.24 -1.95
N ARG A 65 6.43 -13.19 -1.84
CA ARG A 65 6.95 -12.38 -2.96
C ARG A 65 5.91 -11.51 -3.68
N ASP A 66 4.67 -11.45 -3.22
CA ASP A 66 3.75 -10.44 -3.72
C ASP A 66 4.18 -9.05 -3.24
N ILE A 67 3.80 -8.02 -3.99
CA ILE A 67 4.06 -6.62 -3.62
C ILE A 67 2.74 -5.99 -3.22
N VAL A 68 2.66 -5.47 -2.00
CA VAL A 68 1.47 -4.79 -1.50
C VAL A 68 1.76 -3.31 -1.36
N ILE A 69 0.85 -2.48 -1.87
CA ILE A 69 0.94 -1.02 -1.79
C ILE A 69 -0.14 -0.55 -0.83
N THR A 70 0.26 -0.02 0.31
CA THR A 70 -0.67 0.48 1.35
C THR A 70 -0.04 1.58 2.19
N GLN A 71 -0.89 2.42 2.75
CA GLN A 71 -0.51 3.43 3.75
C GLN A 71 -0.79 2.95 5.17
N ASP A 72 -1.38 1.77 5.33
CA ASP A 72 -1.75 1.22 6.62
C ASP A 72 -0.62 0.38 7.21
N TYR A 73 -0.06 0.85 8.32
CA TYR A 73 1.06 0.17 8.99
C TYR A 73 0.66 -1.18 9.59
N GLY A 74 -0.59 -1.30 10.04
CA GLY A 74 -1.10 -2.57 10.56
C GLY A 74 -1.16 -3.64 9.47
N LEU A 75 -1.67 -3.27 8.28
CA LEU A 75 -1.66 -4.16 7.12
C LEU A 75 -0.23 -4.49 6.71
N ALA A 76 0.66 -3.50 6.68
CA ALA A 76 2.06 -3.73 6.33
C ALA A 76 2.70 -4.79 7.24
N SER A 77 2.43 -4.73 8.54
CA SER A 77 2.92 -5.73 9.49
C SER A 77 2.43 -7.15 9.15
N MET A 78 1.15 -7.28 8.82
CA MET A 78 0.57 -8.56 8.42
C MET A 78 1.18 -9.09 7.12
N VAL A 79 1.41 -8.21 6.15
CA VAL A 79 2.02 -8.55 4.86
C VAL A 79 3.45 -9.05 5.06
N LEU A 80 4.23 -8.37 5.89
CA LEU A 80 5.61 -8.79 6.17
C LEU A 80 5.67 -10.18 6.80
N SER A 81 4.69 -10.52 7.64
CA SER A 81 4.63 -11.86 8.25
C SER A 81 4.37 -12.98 7.24
N ARG A 82 3.94 -12.64 6.04
CA ARG A 82 3.70 -13.59 4.93
C ARG A 82 4.86 -13.64 3.93
N ASP A 83 6.01 -13.06 4.27
CA ASP A 83 7.18 -12.98 3.40
C ASP A 83 6.89 -12.27 2.06
N ALA A 84 5.95 -11.35 2.08
CA ALA A 84 5.66 -10.47 0.96
C ALA A 84 6.32 -9.11 1.17
N ILE A 85 6.35 -8.30 0.11
CA ILE A 85 6.96 -6.98 0.14
C ILE A 85 5.86 -5.94 0.29
N CYS A 86 6.09 -4.94 1.11
CA CYS A 86 5.12 -3.87 1.30
C CYS A 86 5.79 -2.50 1.14
N ILE A 87 5.16 -1.62 0.36
CA ILE A 87 5.64 -0.25 0.16
C ILE A 87 4.49 0.74 0.36
N ASN A 88 4.84 1.96 0.73
CA ASN A 88 3.87 3.03 0.81
C ASN A 88 3.80 3.83 -0.51
N GLN A 89 2.96 4.85 -0.53
CA GLN A 89 2.75 5.69 -1.72
C GLN A 89 3.95 6.57 -2.10
N ASP A 90 4.93 6.70 -1.23
CA ASP A 90 6.14 7.49 -1.47
C ASP A 90 7.34 6.62 -1.85
N GLY A 91 7.12 5.31 -2.00
CA GLY A 91 8.19 4.38 -2.33
C GLY A 91 9.02 3.95 -1.12
N CYS A 92 8.53 4.20 0.08
CA CYS A 92 9.20 3.71 1.29
C CYS A 92 8.83 2.25 1.51
N GLU A 93 9.82 1.37 1.54
CA GLU A 93 9.62 -0.04 1.79
C GLU A 93 9.48 -0.30 3.30
N TYR A 94 8.41 -0.97 3.69
CA TYR A 94 8.24 -1.39 5.08
C TYR A 94 9.09 -2.62 5.34
N THR A 95 9.79 -2.63 6.46
CA THR A 95 10.63 -3.75 6.90
C THR A 95 10.33 -4.06 8.35
N GLU A 96 10.75 -5.23 8.82
CA GLU A 96 10.63 -5.58 10.23
C GLU A 96 11.39 -4.59 11.12
N GLU A 97 12.44 -3.98 10.59
CA GLU A 97 13.28 -3.03 11.31
C GLU A 97 12.58 -1.67 11.51
N ASN A 98 11.78 -1.21 10.53
CA ASN A 98 11.17 0.12 10.60
C ASN A 98 9.69 0.10 11.01
N ILE A 99 9.00 -1.04 10.89
CA ILE A 99 7.54 -1.10 11.09
C ILE A 99 7.12 -0.81 12.53
N ASP A 100 7.88 -1.27 13.50
CA ASP A 100 7.57 -1.05 14.91
C ASP A 100 7.65 0.44 15.27
N GLY A 101 8.68 1.12 14.77
CA GLY A 101 8.81 2.57 14.95
C GLY A 101 7.67 3.36 14.33
N LEU A 102 7.23 2.96 13.13
CA LEU A 102 6.12 3.60 12.44
C LEU A 102 4.80 3.39 13.17
N LEU A 103 4.54 2.21 13.68
CA LEU A 103 3.36 1.91 14.50
C LEU A 103 3.36 2.73 15.78
N PHE A 104 4.49 2.85 16.45
CA PHE A 104 4.64 3.66 17.65
C PHE A 104 4.36 5.15 17.37
N ALA A 105 4.93 5.69 16.30
CA ALA A 105 4.72 7.08 15.91
C ALA A 105 3.25 7.38 15.64
N ARG A 106 2.53 6.47 14.96
CA ARG A 106 1.09 6.59 14.72
C ARG A 106 0.30 6.61 16.03
N HIS A 107 0.64 5.74 16.97
CA HIS A 107 -0.03 5.66 18.28
C HIS A 107 0.18 6.95 19.08
N THR A 108 1.40 7.47 19.09
CA THR A 108 1.74 8.74 19.77
C THR A 108 0.95 9.90 19.15
N ALA A 109 0.87 9.98 17.83
CA ALA A 109 0.11 11.00 17.12
C ALA A 109 -1.38 10.94 17.49
N LYS A 110 -1.95 9.73 17.59
CA LYS A 110 -3.34 9.52 17.99
C LYS A 110 -3.57 10.01 19.42
N LYS A 111 -2.66 9.72 20.35
CA LYS A 111 -2.75 10.19 21.75
C LYS A 111 -2.74 11.70 21.83
N VAL A 112 -1.87 12.38 21.09
CA VAL A 112 -1.80 13.84 21.06
C VAL A 112 -3.12 14.44 20.57
N ARG A 113 -3.70 13.90 19.48
CA ARG A 113 -5.00 14.36 18.96
C ARG A 113 -6.13 14.15 19.97
N ASN A 114 -6.16 12.99 20.63
CA ASN A 114 -7.19 12.66 21.63
C ASN A 114 -7.11 13.58 22.88
N ALA A 115 -5.91 14.05 23.19
CA ALA A 115 -5.69 15.00 24.30
C ALA A 115 -5.98 16.47 23.93
N GLY A 116 -6.54 16.73 22.73
CA GLY A 116 -6.85 18.07 22.26
C GLY A 116 -5.71 18.76 21.53
N GLY A 117 -4.61 18.06 21.32
CA GLY A 117 -3.48 18.58 20.54
C GLY A 117 -3.77 18.61 19.05
N ARG A 118 -3.04 19.43 18.33
CA ARG A 118 -3.11 19.51 16.87
C ARG A 118 -1.79 19.05 16.27
N ILE A 119 -1.90 18.12 15.30
CA ILE A 119 -0.75 17.68 14.53
C ILE A 119 -0.97 18.19 13.11
N LYS A 120 0.06 18.84 12.55
CA LYS A 120 0.03 19.33 11.18
C LYS A 120 -0.14 18.14 10.24
N GLY A 121 -1.12 18.21 9.33
CA GLY A 121 -1.33 17.21 8.30
C GLY A 121 -0.18 17.16 7.30
N PRO A 122 -0.11 16.10 6.47
CA PRO A 122 0.93 16.00 5.45
C PRO A 122 0.81 17.12 4.42
N PRO A 123 1.91 17.59 3.85
CA PRO A 123 1.87 18.58 2.77
C PRO A 123 1.24 17.97 1.52
N LYS A 124 0.83 18.83 0.59
CA LYS A 124 0.30 18.40 -0.70
C LYS A 124 1.32 17.52 -1.43
N ARG A 125 0.83 16.43 -2.04
CA ARG A 125 1.67 15.51 -2.79
C ARG A 125 2.35 16.18 -3.99
N THR A 126 3.62 15.85 -4.22
CA THR A 126 4.44 16.38 -5.31
C THR A 126 4.71 15.32 -6.38
N LYS A 127 5.11 15.77 -7.57
CA LYS A 127 5.53 14.88 -8.66
C LYS A 127 6.77 14.06 -8.28
N GLU A 128 7.65 14.61 -7.46
CA GLU A 128 8.85 13.90 -6.99
C GLU A 128 8.50 12.67 -6.18
N GLN A 129 7.44 12.73 -5.39
CA GLN A 129 6.94 11.58 -4.64
C GLN A 129 6.45 10.48 -5.58
N ASP A 130 5.75 10.86 -6.66
CA ASP A 130 5.29 9.91 -7.68
C ASP A 130 6.47 9.25 -8.41
N VAL A 131 7.49 10.02 -8.74
CA VAL A 131 8.71 9.51 -9.39
C VAL A 131 9.43 8.51 -8.48
N ARG A 132 9.60 8.86 -7.21
CA ARG A 132 10.25 7.97 -6.23
C ARG A 132 9.48 6.66 -6.06
N PHE A 133 8.15 6.74 -6.00
CA PHE A 133 7.32 5.56 -5.93
C PHE A 133 7.51 4.67 -7.17
N SER A 134 7.43 5.27 -8.36
CA SER A 134 7.59 4.55 -9.62
C SER A 134 8.95 3.85 -9.71
N GLU A 135 10.02 4.58 -9.40
CA GLU A 135 11.38 4.03 -9.41
C GLU A 135 11.54 2.88 -8.42
N LYS A 136 10.99 3.04 -7.23
CA LYS A 136 11.07 1.99 -6.20
C LYS A 136 10.29 0.75 -6.59
N LEU A 137 9.10 0.92 -7.15
CA LEU A 137 8.30 -0.20 -7.59
C LEU A 137 9.01 -0.98 -8.71
N VAL A 138 9.59 -0.28 -9.68
CA VAL A 138 10.38 -0.91 -10.75
C VAL A 138 11.57 -1.67 -10.16
N GLU A 139 12.32 -1.05 -9.25
CA GLU A 139 13.45 -1.69 -8.56
C GLU A 139 13.04 -3.00 -7.90
N ILE A 140 11.92 -2.99 -7.17
CA ILE A 140 11.43 -4.19 -6.48
C ILE A 140 11.05 -5.27 -7.47
N THR A 141 10.34 -4.93 -8.56
CA THR A 141 9.97 -5.91 -9.58
C THR A 141 11.20 -6.54 -10.21
N GLU A 142 12.25 -5.78 -10.47
CA GLU A 142 13.49 -6.26 -11.06
C GLU A 142 14.32 -7.12 -10.10
N ARG A 143 14.20 -6.86 -8.79
CA ARG A 143 14.90 -7.62 -7.75
C ARG A 143 14.57 -9.11 -7.79
N PHE A 144 13.35 -9.45 -8.16
CA PHE A 144 12.83 -10.81 -8.13
C PHE A 144 12.58 -11.43 -9.52
N CYS A 145 12.79 -10.67 -10.58
CA CYS A 145 12.56 -11.13 -11.95
C CYS A 145 13.85 -11.63 -12.65
N LYS A 146 14.87 -11.94 -11.89
CA LYS A 146 16.11 -12.49 -12.43
C LYS A 146 16.04 -14.01 -12.55
#